data_9510061a6779f7856c851721971adf9e
#
_entry.id   9510061a6779f7856c851721971adf9e
#
_cell.length_a   1.000
_cell.length_b   1.000
_cell.length_c   1.000
_cell.angle_alpha   90.00
_cell.angle_beta   90.00
_cell.angle_gamma   90.00
#
_symmetry.space_group_name_H-M   'P 1'
#
loop_
_entity.id
_entity.type
_entity.pdbx_description
1 polymer ?
#
loop_
_entity_poly.entity_id
_entity_poly.type
_entity_poly.pdbx_seq_one_letter_code
_entity_poly.pdbx_strand_id
1 'polypeptide(L)'
;KFQVLGTHSRKFFYDPNLDRSKYRTGNGFGYSFNIDYTTDRHGWFAEATGRTSDYRADAGFTRRTDSNTFFFANRLSTKSNPKAAIIRTSWTQFARYGADWKGRTQNALIGNNLNFNLQGNMFVYTEFGVQFEKIYEHEFGPNRNPAANRPGAFFGAPTRSATQPYFSVNANKTVNKQLSVYGFVGSIFNSFDYDFGAGPRYPRASPAFSTYLNSPQYQNYIAGL
;
A
#
# COMPACT_ATOMS: atom_id res chain seq x y z
N LYS A 1 10.39 19.64 -7.43
CA LYS A 1 11.59 18.79 -7.56
C LYS A 1 11.36 17.74 -8.64
N PHE A 2 12.35 17.50 -9.47
CA PHE A 2 12.31 16.48 -10.51
C PHE A 2 13.60 15.63 -10.44
N GLN A 3 13.46 14.31 -10.57
CA GLN A 3 14.57 13.37 -10.55
C GLN A 3 14.31 12.24 -11.55
N VAL A 4 15.35 11.84 -12.26
CA VAL A 4 15.36 10.70 -13.19
C VAL A 4 16.51 9.79 -12.80
N LEU A 5 16.28 8.50 -12.82
CA LEU A 5 17.26 7.47 -12.44
C LEU A 5 17.25 6.35 -13.48
N GLY A 6 18.45 5.95 -13.89
CA GLY A 6 18.68 4.75 -14.69
C GLY A 6 19.35 3.68 -13.85
N THR A 7 18.99 2.42 -14.05
CA THR A 7 19.68 1.27 -13.44
C THR A 7 20.09 0.26 -14.51
N HIS A 8 21.31 -0.22 -14.40
CA HIS A 8 21.83 -1.33 -15.22
C HIS A 8 22.28 -2.44 -14.29
N SER A 9 21.77 -3.65 -14.47
CA SER A 9 22.13 -4.78 -13.63
C SER A 9 22.22 -6.08 -14.43
N ARG A 10 23.19 -6.93 -14.06
CA ARG A 10 23.33 -8.30 -14.58
C ARG A 10 23.22 -9.25 -13.40
N LYS A 11 22.07 -9.91 -13.27
CA LYS A 11 21.79 -10.85 -12.18
C LYS A 11 20.63 -11.77 -12.52
N PHE A 12 20.29 -12.63 -11.58
CA PHE A 12 19.11 -13.46 -11.68
C PHE A 12 17.86 -12.62 -11.47
N PHE A 13 16.99 -12.61 -12.45
CA PHE A 13 15.63 -12.07 -12.35
C PHE A 13 14.64 -13.22 -12.34
N TYR A 14 13.72 -13.20 -11.40
CA TYR A 14 12.65 -14.18 -11.37
C TYR A 14 11.72 -14.00 -12.58
N ASP A 15 11.47 -15.11 -13.27
CA ASP A 15 10.53 -15.19 -14.38
C ASP A 15 9.27 -15.95 -13.89
N PRO A 16 8.16 -15.26 -13.66
CA PRO A 16 6.95 -15.88 -13.13
C PRO A 16 6.31 -16.91 -14.07
N ASN A 17 6.55 -16.80 -15.38
CA ASN A 17 6.00 -17.76 -16.35
C ASN A 17 6.75 -19.10 -16.31
N LEU A 18 8.01 -19.07 -15.94
CA LEU A 18 8.87 -20.25 -15.86
C LEU A 18 9.05 -20.76 -14.43
N ASP A 19 8.54 -20.05 -13.44
CA ASP A 19 8.73 -20.30 -12.00
C ASP A 19 10.21 -20.52 -11.63
N ARG A 20 11.09 -19.76 -12.25
CA ARG A 20 12.54 -19.82 -12.01
C ARG A 20 13.23 -18.49 -12.24
N SER A 21 14.38 -18.34 -11.62
CA SER A 21 15.25 -17.19 -11.87
C SER A 21 16.09 -17.42 -13.12
N LYS A 22 16.11 -16.42 -14.01
CA LYS A 22 16.93 -16.39 -15.22
C LYS A 22 17.98 -15.31 -15.11
N TYR A 23 19.24 -15.67 -15.34
CA TYR A 23 20.35 -14.71 -15.39
C TYR A 23 20.25 -13.88 -16.68
N ARG A 24 20.08 -12.59 -16.54
CA ARG A 24 19.98 -11.66 -17.68
C ARG A 24 20.38 -10.24 -17.30
N THR A 25 20.62 -9.42 -18.32
CA THR A 25 20.74 -7.98 -18.13
C THR A 25 19.34 -7.37 -17.97
N GLY A 26 19.19 -6.51 -16.99
CA GLY A 26 18.02 -5.69 -16.77
C GLY A 26 18.41 -4.21 -16.82
N ASN A 27 17.78 -3.46 -17.71
CA ASN A 27 17.90 -2.01 -17.79
C ASN A 27 16.63 -1.37 -17.26
N GLY A 28 16.75 -0.66 -16.18
CA GLY A 28 15.62 -0.03 -15.51
C GLY A 28 15.68 1.49 -15.58
N PHE A 29 14.50 2.08 -15.61
CA PHE A 29 14.29 3.50 -15.54
C PHE A 29 13.32 3.83 -14.42
N GLY A 30 13.58 4.92 -13.71
CA GLY A 30 12.67 5.48 -12.73
C GLY A 30 12.64 6.99 -12.77
N TYR A 31 11.52 7.56 -12.40
CA TYR A 31 11.36 9.00 -12.24
C TYR A 31 10.62 9.35 -10.97
N SER A 32 10.87 10.53 -10.46
CA SER A 32 10.11 11.16 -9.38
C SER A 32 9.96 12.64 -9.68
N PHE A 33 8.73 13.10 -9.62
CA PHE A 33 8.38 14.50 -9.71
C PHE A 33 7.50 14.85 -8.53
N ASN A 34 7.79 15.97 -7.85
CA ASN A 34 6.88 16.49 -6.85
C ASN A 34 6.85 18.03 -6.87
N ILE A 35 5.72 18.55 -6.49
CA ILE A 35 5.48 19.97 -6.29
C ILE A 35 4.65 20.15 -5.01
N ASP A 36 5.04 21.13 -4.22
CA ASP A 36 4.43 21.46 -2.94
C ASP A 36 4.14 22.96 -2.86
N TYR A 37 2.97 23.27 -2.34
CA TYR A 37 2.58 24.62 -1.99
C TYR A 37 1.95 24.61 -0.61
N THR A 38 2.52 25.37 0.32
CA THR A 38 2.06 25.37 1.70
C THR A 38 1.98 26.78 2.26
N THR A 39 0.80 27.11 2.79
CA THR A 39 0.55 28.27 3.65
C THR A 39 0.05 27.84 5.01
N ASP A 40 -0.19 28.77 5.92
CA ASP A 40 -0.73 28.45 7.25
C ASP A 40 -2.06 27.70 7.20
N ARG A 41 -2.99 28.10 6.32
CA ARG A 41 -4.34 27.56 6.27
C ARG A 41 -4.64 26.66 5.09
N HIS A 42 -3.87 26.76 4.04
CA HIS A 42 -4.06 25.98 2.81
C HIS A 42 -2.73 25.45 2.33
N GLY A 43 -2.72 24.23 1.86
CA GLY A 43 -1.58 23.63 1.19
C GLY A 43 -2.04 22.52 0.26
N TRP A 44 -1.26 22.25 -0.77
CA TRP A 44 -1.45 21.11 -1.64
C TRP A 44 -0.10 20.52 -2.05
N PHE A 45 -0.10 19.24 -2.29
CA PHE A 45 1.06 18.47 -2.72
C PHE A 45 0.65 17.57 -3.89
N ALA A 46 1.49 17.52 -4.90
CA ALA A 46 1.32 16.59 -6.01
C ALA A 46 2.63 15.85 -6.26
N GLU A 47 2.52 14.56 -6.49
CA GLU A 47 3.66 13.68 -6.77
C GLU A 47 3.33 12.73 -7.92
N ALA A 48 4.33 12.49 -8.78
CA ALA A 48 4.31 11.44 -9.78
C ALA A 48 5.62 10.65 -9.68
N THR A 49 5.52 9.34 -9.52
CA THR A 49 6.66 8.43 -9.50
C THR A 49 6.44 7.26 -10.43
N GLY A 50 7.49 6.81 -11.10
CA GLY A 50 7.40 5.64 -11.97
C GLY A 50 8.67 4.80 -11.93
N ARG A 51 8.50 3.49 -12.11
CA ARG A 51 9.60 2.52 -12.20
C ARG A 51 9.25 1.43 -13.18
N THR A 52 10.14 1.19 -14.13
CA THR A 52 9.99 0.08 -15.07
C THR A 52 10.17 -1.28 -14.38
N SER A 53 9.81 -2.37 -15.05
CA SER A 53 9.88 -3.74 -14.50
C SER A 53 11.29 -4.14 -14.05
N ASP A 54 12.31 -3.70 -14.76
CA ASP A 54 13.71 -4.05 -14.51
C ASP A 54 14.45 -3.03 -13.62
N TYR A 55 13.74 -2.00 -13.15
CA TYR A 55 14.33 -1.03 -12.23
C TYR A 55 14.78 -1.71 -10.93
N ARG A 56 15.98 -1.39 -10.46
CA ARG A 56 16.59 -1.91 -9.25
C ARG A 56 17.22 -0.78 -8.44
N ALA A 57 16.94 -0.81 -7.15
CA ALA A 57 17.61 0.03 -6.17
C ALA A 57 18.20 -0.90 -5.09
N ASP A 58 19.45 -1.30 -5.28
CA ASP A 58 20.09 -2.30 -4.39
C ASP A 58 20.32 -1.75 -2.96
N ALA A 59 20.38 -0.43 -2.81
CA ALA A 59 20.45 0.26 -1.52
C ALA A 59 19.09 0.70 -0.97
N GLY A 60 17.98 0.29 -1.57
CA GLY A 60 16.63 0.71 -1.17
C GLY A 60 15.59 -0.36 -1.38
N PHE A 61 14.50 -0.25 -0.63
CA PHE A 61 13.36 -1.16 -0.75
C PHE A 61 12.40 -0.67 -1.84
N THR A 62 12.24 -1.46 -2.90
CA THR A 62 11.26 -1.21 -3.95
C THR A 62 10.11 -2.21 -3.82
N ARG A 63 8.97 -1.74 -3.35
CA ARG A 63 7.78 -2.61 -3.12
C ARG A 63 7.20 -3.16 -4.42
N ARG A 64 7.15 -2.33 -5.47
CA ARG A 64 6.56 -2.68 -6.77
C ARG A 64 7.36 -2.02 -7.88
N THR A 65 7.70 -2.78 -8.89
CA THR A 65 8.20 -2.33 -10.18
C THR A 65 7.09 -2.40 -11.22
N ASP A 66 7.35 -1.98 -12.46
CA ASP A 66 6.32 -1.89 -13.50
C ASP A 66 5.12 -1.05 -13.04
N SER A 67 5.41 0.14 -12.50
CA SER A 67 4.38 0.98 -11.89
C SER A 67 4.62 2.47 -12.13
N ASN A 68 3.53 3.19 -12.31
CA ASN A 68 3.44 4.64 -12.28
C ASN A 68 2.42 5.00 -11.22
N THR A 69 2.78 5.89 -10.31
CA THR A 69 1.92 6.33 -9.21
C THR A 69 1.78 7.83 -9.23
N PHE A 70 0.56 8.29 -9.15
CA PHE A 70 0.19 9.70 -9.02
C PHE A 70 -0.46 9.88 -7.65
N PHE A 71 -0.03 10.89 -6.93
CA PHE A 71 -0.58 11.25 -5.63
C PHE A 71 -0.89 12.74 -5.60
N PHE A 72 -2.04 13.08 -5.04
CA PHE A 72 -2.43 14.46 -4.79
C PHE A 72 -3.01 14.56 -3.38
N ALA A 73 -2.65 15.61 -2.67
CA ALA A 73 -3.22 15.96 -1.38
C ALA A 73 -3.55 17.45 -1.32
N ASN A 74 -4.67 17.77 -0.72
CA ASN A 74 -5.10 19.15 -0.45
C ASN A 74 -5.43 19.28 1.04
N ARG A 75 -4.84 20.27 1.70
CA ARG A 75 -5.03 20.54 3.12
C ARG A 75 -5.68 21.89 3.36
N LEU A 76 -6.72 21.88 4.17
CA LEU A 76 -7.37 23.07 4.72
C LEU A 76 -7.20 23.08 6.23
N SER A 77 -6.89 24.21 6.81
CA SER A 77 -6.72 24.36 8.27
C SER A 77 -7.41 25.61 8.78
N THR A 78 -7.96 25.51 9.99
CA THR A 78 -8.47 26.68 10.72
C THR A 78 -7.31 27.55 11.20
N LYS A 79 -7.56 28.82 11.45
CA LYS A 79 -6.63 29.66 12.20
C LYS A 79 -6.51 29.12 13.63
N SER A 80 -5.28 29.08 14.14
CA SER A 80 -5.03 28.66 15.53
C SER A 80 -5.68 29.64 16.52
N ASN A 81 -6.43 29.09 17.47
CA ASN A 81 -6.99 29.84 18.59
C ASN A 81 -6.68 29.12 19.92
N PRO A 82 -5.60 29.52 20.63
CA PRO A 82 -5.19 28.87 21.87
C PRO A 82 -6.22 28.91 23.01
N LYS A 83 -7.22 29.80 22.93
CA LYS A 83 -8.27 29.93 23.95
C LYS A 83 -9.49 29.04 23.68
N ALA A 84 -9.62 28.48 22.48
CA ALA A 84 -10.74 27.60 22.13
C ALA A 84 -10.47 26.15 22.58
N ALA A 85 -11.51 25.40 22.89
CA ALA A 85 -11.41 23.97 23.21
C ALA A 85 -10.71 23.18 22.07
N ILE A 86 -11.03 23.50 20.83
CA ILE A 86 -10.31 23.05 19.63
C ILE A 86 -9.40 24.19 19.18
N ILE A 87 -8.13 24.05 19.42
CA ILE A 87 -7.12 25.07 19.11
C ILE A 87 -6.95 25.22 17.59
N ARG A 88 -6.90 24.10 16.88
CA ARG A 88 -6.74 24.05 15.43
C ARG A 88 -7.32 22.75 14.88
N THR A 89 -7.98 22.85 13.74
CA THR A 89 -8.38 21.71 12.92
C THR A 89 -7.64 21.77 11.59
N SER A 90 -7.18 20.62 11.11
CA SER A 90 -6.69 20.47 9.75
C SER A 90 -7.41 19.32 9.09
N TRP A 91 -7.90 19.55 7.88
CA TRP A 91 -8.52 18.56 7.02
C TRP A 91 -7.67 18.37 5.78
N THR A 92 -7.20 17.17 5.54
CA THR A 92 -6.45 16.80 4.33
C THR A 92 -7.26 15.77 3.54
N GLN A 93 -7.56 16.13 2.31
CA GLN A 93 -8.11 15.22 1.31
C GLN A 93 -6.97 14.73 0.45
N PHE A 94 -6.94 13.44 0.14
CA PHE A 94 -5.90 12.90 -0.72
C PHE A 94 -6.43 11.81 -1.66
N ALA A 95 -5.78 11.72 -2.81
CA ALA A 95 -6.05 10.70 -3.80
C ALA A 95 -4.72 10.12 -4.31
N ARG A 96 -4.73 8.83 -4.61
CA ARG A 96 -3.65 8.12 -5.28
C ARG A 96 -4.21 7.28 -6.41
N TYR A 97 -3.48 7.24 -7.50
CA TYR A 97 -3.75 6.34 -8.60
C TYR A 97 -2.44 5.69 -9.05
N GLY A 98 -2.46 4.39 -9.23
CA GLY A 98 -1.33 3.62 -9.71
C GLY A 98 -1.71 2.75 -10.89
N ALA A 99 -0.87 2.76 -11.93
CA ALA A 99 -1.01 1.94 -13.11
C ALA A 99 0.35 1.35 -13.52
N ASP A 100 0.33 0.23 -14.21
CA ASP A 100 1.55 -0.28 -14.84
C ASP A 100 1.90 0.53 -16.10
N TRP A 101 3.05 0.23 -16.71
CA TRP A 101 3.50 0.89 -17.93
C TRP A 101 2.67 0.57 -19.18
N LYS A 102 1.73 -0.38 -19.08
CA LYS A 102 0.73 -0.68 -20.10
C LYS A 102 -0.59 0.05 -19.86
N GLY A 103 -0.66 0.92 -18.84
CA GLY A 103 -1.85 1.68 -18.48
C GLY A 103 -2.89 0.88 -17.68
N ARG A 104 -2.59 -0.33 -17.20
CA ARG A 104 -3.52 -1.13 -16.43
C ARG A 104 -3.52 -0.69 -14.97
N THR A 105 -4.70 -0.42 -14.42
CA THR A 105 -4.85 0.01 -13.03
C THR A 105 -4.32 -1.03 -12.06
N GLN A 106 -3.43 -0.61 -11.17
CA GLN A 106 -2.88 -1.44 -10.10
C GLN A 106 -3.47 -1.10 -8.73
N ASN A 107 -3.67 0.17 -8.47
CA ASN A 107 -4.28 0.65 -7.24
C ASN A 107 -4.92 2.01 -7.42
N ALA A 108 -5.88 2.31 -6.57
CA ALA A 108 -6.46 3.64 -6.42
C ALA A 108 -6.81 3.86 -4.95
N LEU A 109 -6.81 5.10 -4.51
CA LEU A 109 -7.11 5.47 -3.14
C LEU A 109 -7.74 6.86 -3.13
N ILE A 110 -8.82 7.01 -2.39
CA ILE A 110 -9.36 8.31 -1.99
C ILE A 110 -9.52 8.27 -0.48
N GLY A 111 -8.97 9.27 0.19
CA GLY A 111 -9.00 9.34 1.63
C GLY A 111 -9.07 10.75 2.17
N ASN A 112 -9.39 10.81 3.43
CA ASN A 112 -9.47 12.03 4.22
C ASN A 112 -8.78 11.80 5.54
N ASN A 113 -8.05 12.79 6.03
CA ASN A 113 -7.68 12.83 7.42
C ASN A 113 -8.09 14.15 8.08
N LEU A 114 -8.48 14.04 9.33
CA LEU A 114 -8.83 15.16 10.20
C LEU A 114 -7.91 15.14 11.41
N ASN A 115 -7.28 16.27 11.66
CA ASN A 115 -6.39 16.48 12.79
C ASN A 115 -6.99 17.55 13.68
N PHE A 116 -7.09 17.29 14.97
CA PHE A 116 -7.58 18.19 15.98
C PHE A 116 -6.52 18.42 17.04
N ASN A 117 -6.06 19.65 17.18
CA ASN A 117 -5.29 20.10 18.33
C ASN A 117 -6.27 20.63 19.36
N LEU A 118 -6.30 20.03 20.53
CA LEU A 118 -7.22 20.33 21.61
C LEU A 118 -6.50 20.96 22.80
N GLN A 119 -7.22 21.64 23.65
CA GLN A 119 -6.66 22.11 24.93
C GLN A 119 -6.18 20.93 25.78
N GLY A 120 -5.26 21.21 26.72
CA GLY A 120 -4.71 20.21 27.62
C GLY A 120 -3.71 19.26 26.94
N ASN A 121 -2.98 19.76 25.91
CA ASN A 121 -1.97 18.99 25.18
C ASN A 121 -2.51 17.67 24.60
N MET A 122 -3.72 17.73 24.04
CA MET A 122 -4.36 16.59 23.41
C MET A 122 -4.39 16.77 21.90
N PHE A 123 -4.06 15.69 21.18
CA PHE A 123 -4.10 15.61 19.74
C PHE A 123 -4.96 14.40 19.33
N VAL A 124 -5.87 14.61 18.38
CA VAL A 124 -6.67 13.54 17.78
C VAL A 124 -6.46 13.57 16.27
N TYR A 125 -6.14 12.41 15.73
CA TYR A 125 -6.00 12.17 14.30
C TYR A 125 -6.99 11.10 13.86
N THR A 126 -7.76 11.40 12.82
CA THR A 126 -8.65 10.42 12.19
C THR A 126 -8.32 10.30 10.71
N GLU A 127 -8.33 9.11 10.20
CA GLU A 127 -8.19 8.85 8.77
C GLU A 127 -9.25 7.86 8.31
N PHE A 128 -9.87 8.12 7.15
CA PHE A 128 -10.85 7.24 6.55
C PHE A 128 -10.86 7.40 5.04
N GLY A 129 -11.20 6.32 4.36
CA GLY A 129 -11.23 6.32 2.92
C GLY A 129 -11.55 4.97 2.32
N VAL A 130 -11.35 4.88 1.04
CA VAL A 130 -11.50 3.65 0.27
C VAL A 130 -10.28 3.50 -0.62
N GLN A 131 -9.66 2.34 -0.55
CA GLN A 131 -8.62 1.95 -1.50
C GLN A 131 -9.10 0.79 -2.36
N PHE A 132 -8.60 0.77 -3.57
CA PHE A 132 -8.76 -0.31 -4.54
C PHE A 132 -7.39 -0.87 -4.84
N GLU A 133 -7.26 -2.18 -4.81
CA GLU A 133 -6.05 -2.88 -5.20
C GLU A 133 -6.36 -3.95 -6.24
N LYS A 134 -5.56 -3.99 -7.28
CA LYS A 134 -5.61 -5.01 -8.32
C LYS A 134 -4.23 -5.60 -8.53
N ILE A 135 -4.20 -6.91 -8.54
CA ILE A 135 -3.00 -7.71 -8.60
C ILE A 135 -3.12 -8.62 -9.82
N TYR A 136 -2.09 -8.61 -10.67
CA TYR A 136 -2.06 -9.34 -11.91
C TYR A 136 -1.19 -10.60 -11.79
N GLU A 137 -1.49 -11.63 -12.58
CA GLU A 137 -0.78 -12.91 -12.55
C GLU A 137 0.74 -12.76 -12.71
N HIS A 138 1.19 -11.89 -13.61
CA HIS A 138 2.62 -11.68 -13.86
C HIS A 138 3.39 -11.11 -12.66
N GLU A 139 2.69 -10.62 -11.64
CA GLU A 139 3.30 -10.11 -10.41
C GLU A 139 3.57 -11.21 -9.38
N PHE A 140 2.93 -12.39 -9.52
CA PHE A 140 3.01 -13.49 -8.55
C PHE A 140 3.51 -14.81 -9.12
N GLY A 141 3.55 -14.94 -10.44
CA GLY A 141 3.79 -16.20 -11.10
C GLY A 141 2.52 -17.02 -11.37
N PRO A 142 2.69 -18.23 -11.89
CA PRO A 142 1.58 -19.05 -12.34
C PRO A 142 0.67 -19.51 -11.19
N ASN A 143 -0.59 -19.75 -11.50
CA ASN A 143 -1.52 -20.40 -10.59
C ASN A 143 -1.02 -21.78 -10.16
N ARG A 144 -1.22 -22.10 -8.89
CA ARG A 144 -1.00 -23.44 -8.39
C ARG A 144 -2.05 -24.37 -8.97
N ASN A 145 -1.60 -25.41 -9.63
CA ASN A 145 -2.47 -26.48 -10.16
C ASN A 145 -2.17 -27.79 -9.44
N PRO A 146 -2.97 -28.19 -8.44
CA PRO A 146 -2.76 -29.44 -7.71
C PRO A 146 -2.87 -30.68 -8.60
N ALA A 147 -3.79 -30.68 -9.58
CA ALA A 147 -3.99 -31.82 -10.47
C ALA A 147 -2.80 -32.09 -11.40
N ALA A 148 -2.05 -31.05 -11.74
CA ALA A 148 -0.85 -31.17 -12.57
C ALA A 148 0.44 -31.27 -11.74
N ASN A 149 0.36 -31.41 -10.42
CA ASN A 149 1.49 -31.33 -9.48
C ASN A 149 2.39 -30.08 -9.75
N ARG A 150 1.76 -28.98 -10.10
CA ARG A 150 2.43 -27.76 -10.51
C ARG A 150 2.47 -26.81 -9.31
N PRO A 151 3.64 -26.61 -8.69
CA PRO A 151 3.76 -25.60 -7.64
C PRO A 151 3.54 -24.23 -8.25
N GLY A 152 2.44 -23.59 -7.93
CA GLY A 152 2.17 -22.22 -8.32
C GLY A 152 2.38 -21.26 -7.16
N ALA A 153 2.43 -19.98 -7.46
CA ALA A 153 2.65 -18.94 -6.46
C ALA A 153 1.39 -18.60 -5.66
N PHE A 154 0.20 -18.95 -6.13
CA PHE A 154 -1.05 -18.58 -5.46
C PHE A 154 -2.21 -19.51 -5.80
N PHE A 155 -3.28 -19.43 -5.00
CA PHE A 155 -4.57 -20.06 -5.28
C PHE A 155 -5.59 -19.02 -5.78
N GLY A 156 -6.58 -19.48 -6.55
CA GLY A 156 -7.68 -18.66 -7.05
C GLY A 156 -7.41 -18.01 -8.40
N ALA A 157 -8.15 -16.97 -8.71
CA ALA A 157 -8.06 -16.30 -10.00
C ALA A 157 -6.69 -15.66 -10.22
N PRO A 158 -6.12 -15.74 -11.44
CA PRO A 158 -4.81 -15.15 -11.76
C PRO A 158 -4.77 -13.63 -11.59
N THR A 159 -5.89 -12.96 -11.84
CA THR A 159 -6.04 -11.53 -11.61
C THR A 159 -7.09 -11.31 -10.54
N ARG A 160 -6.76 -10.54 -9.54
CA ARG A 160 -7.62 -10.30 -8.38
C ARG A 160 -7.69 -8.81 -8.06
N SER A 161 -8.86 -8.38 -7.59
CA SER A 161 -9.04 -7.02 -7.11
C SER A 161 -9.87 -7.01 -5.83
N ALA A 162 -9.61 -6.02 -5.00
CA ALA A 162 -10.37 -5.77 -3.78
C ALA A 162 -10.61 -4.28 -3.61
N THR A 163 -11.82 -3.93 -3.21
CA THR A 163 -12.15 -2.61 -2.69
C THR A 163 -12.09 -2.69 -1.18
N GLN A 164 -11.29 -1.83 -0.57
CA GLN A 164 -10.88 -1.92 0.82
C GLN A 164 -11.22 -0.61 1.54
N PRO A 165 -12.44 -0.48 2.09
CA PRO A 165 -12.73 0.61 3.00
C PRO A 165 -11.84 0.53 4.24
N TYR A 166 -11.42 1.68 4.75
CA TYR A 166 -10.60 1.74 5.95
C TYR A 166 -10.92 2.94 6.80
N PHE A 167 -10.63 2.83 8.08
CA PHE A 167 -10.64 3.96 9.02
C PHE A 167 -9.60 3.75 10.11
N SER A 168 -9.15 4.84 10.69
CA SER A 168 -8.37 4.83 11.91
C SER A 168 -8.62 6.09 12.74
N VAL A 169 -8.52 5.95 14.05
CA VAL A 169 -8.55 7.04 15.01
C VAL A 169 -7.39 6.86 15.96
N ASN A 170 -6.61 7.91 16.12
CA ASN A 170 -5.49 7.99 17.04
C ASN A 170 -5.73 9.17 17.98
N ALA A 171 -5.51 8.97 19.26
CA ALA A 171 -5.53 10.02 20.24
C ALA A 171 -4.26 9.98 21.10
N ASN A 172 -3.69 11.14 21.34
CA ASN A 172 -2.55 11.31 22.23
C ASN A 172 -2.83 12.46 23.19
N LYS A 173 -2.54 12.25 24.47
CA LYS A 173 -2.65 13.28 25.51
C LYS A 173 -1.44 13.24 26.41
N THR A 174 -0.73 14.35 26.49
CA THR A 174 0.30 14.57 27.51
C THR A 174 -0.36 15.07 28.79
N VAL A 175 -0.40 14.19 29.80
CA VAL A 175 -1.04 14.49 31.10
C VAL A 175 -0.14 15.37 31.95
N ASN A 176 1.15 15.07 31.99
CA ASN A 176 2.18 15.84 32.68
C ASN A 176 3.57 15.57 32.07
N LYS A 177 4.64 16.08 32.66
CA LYS A 177 6.02 15.92 32.16
C LYS A 177 6.52 14.47 32.12
N GLN A 178 5.87 13.56 32.83
CA GLN A 178 6.30 12.17 32.99
C GLN A 178 5.34 11.19 32.33
N LEU A 179 4.11 11.61 31.99
CA LEU A 179 3.07 10.71 31.51
C LEU A 179 2.42 11.26 30.23
N SER A 180 2.47 10.48 29.18
CA SER A 180 1.65 10.62 27.98
C SER A 180 0.85 9.35 27.74
N VAL A 181 -0.40 9.50 27.33
CA VAL A 181 -1.32 8.39 27.03
C VAL A 181 -1.62 8.43 25.53
N TYR A 182 -1.52 7.27 24.89
CA TYR A 182 -1.83 7.05 23.49
C TYR A 182 -2.91 5.98 23.34
N GLY A 183 -3.88 6.24 22.48
CA GLY A 183 -4.90 5.29 22.07
C GLY A 183 -5.01 5.19 20.55
N PHE A 184 -5.25 4.00 20.05
CA PHE A 184 -5.44 3.72 18.63
C PHE A 184 -6.57 2.73 18.43
N VAL A 185 -7.42 3.01 17.43
CA VAL A 185 -8.38 2.05 16.86
C VAL A 185 -8.43 2.24 15.36
N GLY A 186 -8.47 1.15 14.62
CA GLY A 186 -8.57 1.22 13.16
C GLY A 186 -8.81 -0.15 12.56
N SER A 187 -9.31 -0.15 11.36
CA SER A 187 -9.53 -1.34 10.55
C SER A 187 -9.43 -1.04 9.07
N ILE A 188 -9.00 -2.06 8.33
CA ILE A 188 -9.07 -2.12 6.89
C ILE A 188 -9.82 -3.39 6.51
N PHE A 189 -10.81 -3.27 5.64
CA PHE A 189 -11.65 -4.39 5.23
C PHE A 189 -11.23 -4.92 3.87
N ASN A 190 -11.45 -6.21 3.61
CA ASN A 190 -11.16 -6.88 2.35
C ASN A 190 -9.71 -6.80 1.87
N SER A 191 -8.75 -6.57 2.76
CA SER A 191 -7.34 -6.56 2.36
C SER A 191 -6.87 -7.95 1.97
N PHE A 192 -5.91 -8.02 1.04
CA PHE A 192 -5.23 -9.29 0.74
C PHE A 192 -4.33 -9.70 1.91
N ASP A 193 -4.30 -10.98 2.21
CA ASP A 193 -3.39 -11.54 3.20
C ASP A 193 -2.09 -11.96 2.52
N TYR A 194 -1.11 -11.09 2.56
CA TYR A 194 0.22 -11.33 1.97
C TYR A 194 1.12 -12.19 2.87
N ASP A 195 0.80 -12.31 4.16
CA ASP A 195 1.63 -12.97 5.15
C ASP A 195 1.14 -14.38 5.50
N PHE A 196 0.03 -14.80 4.91
CA PHE A 196 -0.55 -16.10 5.20
C PHE A 196 0.27 -17.25 4.61
N GLY A 197 1.31 -17.65 5.32
CA GLY A 197 2.14 -18.85 5.08
C GLY A 197 2.89 -18.90 3.76
N ALA A 198 2.57 -18.05 2.83
CA ALA A 198 3.11 -18.03 1.48
C ALA A 198 3.11 -16.64 0.85
N GLY A 199 3.06 -15.60 1.66
CA GLY A 199 3.03 -14.21 1.21
C GLY A 199 1.84 -13.93 0.28
N PRO A 200 2.05 -13.29 -0.88
CA PRO A 200 0.98 -12.84 -1.78
C PRO A 200 0.16 -13.98 -2.44
N ARG A 201 0.27 -15.20 -1.98
CA ARG A 201 -0.40 -16.36 -2.58
C ARG A 201 -1.89 -16.43 -2.27
N TYR A 202 -2.34 -15.82 -1.19
CA TYR A 202 -3.69 -16.02 -0.70
C TYR A 202 -4.44 -14.72 -0.49
N PRO A 203 -5.64 -14.58 -1.07
CA PRO A 203 -6.54 -13.50 -0.70
C PRO A 203 -7.06 -13.75 0.71
N ARG A 204 -7.23 -12.69 1.47
CA ARG A 204 -7.72 -12.76 2.82
C ARG A 204 -9.23 -13.01 2.89
N ALA A 205 -9.64 -13.79 3.91
CA ALA A 205 -10.99 -13.82 4.49
C ALA A 205 -12.16 -13.55 3.51
N SER A 206 -12.09 -14.13 2.32
CA SER A 206 -13.22 -14.21 1.39
C SER A 206 -13.95 -15.54 1.61
N PRO A 207 -15.15 -15.75 1.07
CA PRO A 207 -15.77 -17.08 1.01
C PRO A 207 -14.86 -18.14 0.38
N ALA A 208 -14.05 -17.74 -0.59
CA ALA A 208 -13.02 -18.60 -1.19
C ALA A 208 -11.91 -18.97 -0.20
N PHE A 209 -11.57 -18.09 0.73
CA PHE A 209 -10.59 -18.37 1.78
C PHE A 209 -11.11 -19.39 2.79
N SER A 210 -12.37 -19.27 3.22
CA SER A 210 -12.99 -20.26 4.10
C SER A 210 -13.03 -21.65 3.45
N THR A 211 -13.33 -21.70 2.15
CA THR A 211 -13.28 -22.95 1.36
C THR A 211 -11.86 -23.50 1.30
N TYR A 212 -10.87 -22.62 1.16
CA TYR A 212 -9.46 -23.00 1.15
C TYR A 212 -8.99 -23.56 2.50
N LEU A 213 -9.33 -22.93 3.63
CA LEU A 213 -8.98 -23.42 4.96
C LEU A 213 -9.49 -24.84 5.22
N ASN A 214 -10.62 -25.21 4.62
CA ASN A 214 -11.19 -26.54 4.71
C ASN A 214 -10.71 -27.49 3.59
N SER A 215 -9.80 -27.04 2.74
CA SER A 215 -9.27 -27.87 1.65
C SER A 215 -8.21 -28.85 2.14
N PRO A 216 -8.10 -30.05 1.50
CA PRO A 216 -7.04 -30.99 1.81
C PRO A 216 -5.63 -30.41 1.66
N GLN A 217 -5.44 -29.45 0.75
CA GLN A 217 -4.16 -28.79 0.51
C GLN A 217 -3.71 -27.97 1.73
N TYR A 218 -4.63 -27.24 2.36
CA TYR A 218 -4.33 -26.49 3.56
C TYR A 218 -4.09 -27.40 4.76
N GLN A 219 -4.93 -28.42 4.92
CA GLN A 219 -4.79 -29.40 6.00
C GLN A 219 -3.47 -30.15 5.92
N ASN A 220 -3.06 -30.54 4.73
CA ASN A 220 -1.75 -31.18 4.50
C ASN A 220 -0.57 -30.22 4.74
N TYR A 221 -0.74 -28.93 4.47
CA TYR A 221 0.28 -27.92 4.73
C TYR A 221 0.51 -27.74 6.25
N ILE A 222 -0.57 -27.66 7.04
CA ILE A 222 -0.45 -27.50 8.50
C ILE A 222 0.08 -28.79 9.15
N ALA A 223 -0.29 -29.95 8.63
CA ALA A 223 0.20 -31.22 9.15
C ALA A 223 1.69 -31.50 8.86
N GLY A 224 2.28 -30.75 7.91
CA GLY A 224 3.70 -30.82 7.58
C GLY A 224 4.59 -29.78 8.28
N LEU A 225 3.99 -28.94 9.15
CA LEU A 225 4.70 -28.01 10.02
C LEU A 225 4.94 -28.61 11.39
#